data_98a572812db02c4d5d3c2091a93ab502
#
_entry.id   98a572812db02c4d5d3c2091a93ab502
#
_cell.length_a   1.000
_cell.length_b   1.000
_cell.length_c   1.000
_cell.angle_alpha   90.00
_cell.angle_beta   90.00
_cell.angle_gamma   90.00
#
_symmetry.space_group_name_H-M   'P 1'
#
loop_
_entity.id
_entity.type
_entity.pdbx_description
1 polymer ?
#
loop_
_entity_poly.entity_id
_entity_poly.type
_entity_poly.pdbx_seq_one_letter_code
_entity_poly.pdbx_strand_id
1 'polypeptide(L)'
;YQTLITPSSFNTPMGVTKIIRERLTPATQVFVAEMGARHVGDIKELCRLVHPRYGVLTSVGPQHLDTFHTLERIKNTKYELMDAVPADGCCFFPDDGAICRELYDRTEKEKRLCCLHYSPDADVWATDVTVSPMGSRFVLHTSAEEIACETRLLGEHNIQNILLAATVALHLGLTMRQVARGISKLQPVEHRLQLIPSPGITIIDDAFNSNPKGAEAAVKVLGAFQARRIIITPGMVELGGQEAAFNREFGRKICGNADIAILVGKKHTQPIAEGLLAAGFPQGNLHVVASLDEATALLRQIGRPGDIAMFENDLPDHYSET
;
A
#
# COMPACT_ATOMS: atom_id res chain seq x y z
N TYR A 1 -6.60 19.33 15.25
CA TYR A 1 -6.93 18.36 16.30
C TYR A 1 -5.67 17.85 17.01
N GLN A 2 -5.80 17.60 18.30
CA GLN A 2 -4.84 16.81 19.08
C GLN A 2 -5.07 15.34 18.73
N THR A 3 -4.22 14.80 17.88
CA THR A 3 -4.41 13.45 17.31
C THR A 3 -3.42 12.46 17.91
N LEU A 4 -3.91 11.33 18.39
CA LEU A 4 -3.14 10.17 18.77
C LEU A 4 -3.28 9.11 17.67
N ILE A 5 -2.17 8.51 17.26
CA ILE A 5 -2.14 7.40 16.29
C ILE A 5 -1.47 6.18 16.92
N THR A 6 -1.89 4.98 16.54
CA THR A 6 -1.14 3.77 16.86
C THR A 6 0.17 3.76 16.04
N PRO A 7 1.35 3.53 16.68
CA PRO A 7 2.60 3.39 15.95
C PRO A 7 2.58 2.14 15.04
N SER A 8 3.56 2.05 14.14
CA SER A 8 3.74 0.89 13.27
C SER A 8 3.70 -0.42 14.05
N SER A 9 2.96 -1.41 13.54
CA SER A 9 2.78 -2.75 14.12
C SER A 9 1.99 -2.83 15.44
N PHE A 10 1.48 -1.71 15.99
CA PHE A 10 0.61 -1.71 17.19
C PHE A 10 -0.87 -1.85 16.82
N ASN A 11 -1.19 -2.77 15.93
CA ASN A 11 -2.52 -2.98 15.34
C ASN A 11 -3.24 -4.24 15.87
N THR A 12 -2.71 -4.84 16.94
CA THR A 12 -3.30 -5.97 17.68
C THR A 12 -4.01 -5.48 18.96
N PRO A 13 -4.92 -6.28 19.56
CA PRO A 13 -5.59 -5.89 20.84
C PRO A 13 -4.60 -5.46 21.92
N MET A 14 -3.50 -6.19 22.10
CA MET A 14 -2.47 -5.85 23.07
C MET A 14 -1.74 -4.54 22.71
N GLY A 15 -1.37 -4.36 21.42
CA GLY A 15 -0.69 -3.16 20.94
C GLY A 15 -1.56 -1.91 21.14
N VAL A 16 -2.83 -1.97 20.71
CA VAL A 16 -3.79 -0.87 20.86
C VAL A 16 -4.05 -0.56 22.33
N THR A 17 -4.25 -1.60 23.18
CA THR A 17 -4.43 -1.42 24.63
C THR A 17 -3.25 -0.69 25.27
N LYS A 18 -2.02 -1.05 24.88
CA LYS A 18 -0.82 -0.38 25.38
C LYS A 18 -0.83 1.11 25.04
N ILE A 19 -1.13 1.48 23.79
CA ILE A 19 -1.19 2.87 23.37
C ILE A 19 -2.29 3.64 24.11
N ILE A 20 -3.47 3.06 24.27
CA ILE A 20 -4.55 3.67 25.06
C ILE A 20 -4.10 3.95 26.50
N ARG A 21 -3.48 2.98 27.16
CA ARG A 21 -3.05 3.13 28.56
C ARG A 21 -1.90 4.10 28.77
N GLU A 22 -0.96 4.16 27.81
CA GLU A 22 0.26 4.94 27.97
C GLU A 22 0.16 6.35 27.40
N ARG A 23 -0.69 6.57 26.37
CA ARG A 23 -0.66 7.81 25.57
C ARG A 23 -2.00 8.51 25.40
N LEU A 24 -3.13 7.83 25.59
CA LEU A 24 -4.43 8.48 25.47
C LEU A 24 -4.65 9.40 26.70
N THR A 25 -4.95 10.67 26.43
CA THR A 25 -5.18 11.68 27.47
C THR A 25 -6.48 12.41 27.22
N PRO A 26 -7.04 13.11 28.23
CA PRO A 26 -8.23 13.96 28.04
C PRO A 26 -8.08 15.06 26.98
N ALA A 27 -6.85 15.43 26.63
CA ALA A 27 -6.57 16.39 25.56
C ALA A 27 -6.66 15.77 24.15
N THR A 28 -6.67 14.44 24.02
CA THR A 28 -6.79 13.76 22.73
C THR A 28 -8.19 13.97 22.16
N GLN A 29 -8.26 14.59 20.99
CA GLN A 29 -9.51 14.89 20.29
C GLN A 29 -9.85 13.83 19.24
N VAL A 30 -8.82 13.24 18.63
CA VAL A 30 -8.97 12.18 17.61
C VAL A 30 -7.98 11.05 17.93
N PHE A 31 -8.47 9.84 18.02
CA PHE A 31 -7.66 8.63 18.12
C PHE A 31 -7.79 7.83 16.82
N VAL A 32 -6.70 7.64 16.09
CA VAL A 32 -6.64 6.83 14.87
C VAL A 32 -5.98 5.51 15.22
N ALA A 33 -6.79 4.44 15.24
CA ALA A 33 -6.33 3.09 15.55
C ALA A 33 -6.24 2.25 14.27
N GLU A 34 -5.03 1.83 13.90
CA GLU A 34 -4.85 0.80 12.89
C GLU A 34 -5.29 -0.55 13.46
N MET A 35 -6.06 -1.32 12.68
CA MET A 35 -6.59 -2.61 13.08
C MET A 35 -6.08 -3.70 12.13
N GLY A 36 -5.23 -4.60 12.63
CA GLY A 36 -4.74 -5.77 11.92
C GLY A 36 -5.67 -6.97 12.11
N ALA A 37 -5.73 -7.87 11.12
CA ALA A 37 -6.46 -9.13 11.21
C ALA A 37 -5.69 -10.27 10.56
N ARG A 38 -5.61 -11.40 11.26
CA ARG A 38 -5.11 -12.69 10.75
C ARG A 38 -6.17 -13.80 10.84
N HIS A 39 -7.21 -13.59 11.67
CA HIS A 39 -8.30 -14.55 11.88
C HIS A 39 -9.65 -13.85 11.84
N VAL A 40 -10.70 -14.64 11.57
CA VAL A 40 -12.09 -14.16 11.63
C VAL A 40 -12.40 -13.69 13.06
N GLY A 41 -12.97 -12.49 13.20
CA GLY A 41 -13.33 -11.90 14.49
C GLY A 41 -12.27 -10.97 15.10
N ASP A 42 -11.05 -10.90 14.56
CA ASP A 42 -9.99 -10.03 15.09
C ASP A 42 -10.40 -8.55 15.07
N ILE A 43 -11.03 -8.09 13.97
CA ILE A 43 -11.52 -6.71 13.85
C ILE A 43 -12.65 -6.45 14.85
N LYS A 44 -13.54 -7.40 15.03
CA LYS A 44 -14.63 -7.29 16.00
C LYS A 44 -14.12 -7.16 17.44
N GLU A 45 -13.05 -7.88 17.80
CA GLU A 45 -12.39 -7.76 19.09
C GLU A 45 -11.81 -6.36 19.28
N LEU A 46 -11.07 -5.86 18.30
CA LEU A 46 -10.50 -4.50 18.31
C LEU A 46 -11.59 -3.42 18.40
N CYS A 47 -12.70 -3.57 17.68
CA CYS A 47 -13.82 -2.65 17.75
C CYS A 47 -14.49 -2.61 19.14
N ARG A 48 -14.57 -3.74 19.84
CA ARG A 48 -15.06 -3.79 21.22
C ARG A 48 -14.15 -3.05 22.20
N LEU A 49 -12.85 -2.99 21.92
CA LEU A 49 -11.88 -2.26 22.71
C LEU A 49 -11.91 -0.75 22.42
N VAL A 50 -11.99 -0.36 21.14
CA VAL A 50 -11.81 1.03 20.70
C VAL A 50 -13.14 1.79 20.63
N HIS A 51 -14.26 1.10 20.42
CA HIS A 51 -15.58 1.70 20.16
C HIS A 51 -15.52 2.77 19.04
N PRO A 52 -15.18 2.40 17.80
CA PRO A 52 -14.95 3.36 16.73
C PRO A 52 -16.24 4.10 16.38
N ARG A 53 -16.17 5.42 16.28
CA ARG A 53 -17.25 6.25 15.72
C ARG A 53 -17.17 6.32 14.19
N TYR A 54 -15.97 6.17 13.66
CA TYR A 54 -15.66 6.23 12.23
C TYR A 54 -14.93 4.98 11.81
N GLY A 55 -15.36 4.39 10.70
CA GLY A 55 -14.71 3.23 10.08
C GLY A 55 -14.07 3.62 8.76
N VAL A 56 -12.79 3.30 8.58
CA VAL A 56 -12.05 3.56 7.34
C VAL A 56 -11.55 2.24 6.78
N LEU A 57 -12.03 1.86 5.59
CA LEU A 57 -11.56 0.70 4.86
C LEU A 57 -10.55 1.14 3.80
N THR A 58 -9.32 0.65 3.86
CA THR A 58 -8.27 1.04 2.91
C THR A 58 -8.27 0.18 1.65
N SER A 59 -8.27 -1.13 1.82
CA SER A 59 -8.34 -2.09 0.71
C SER A 59 -8.71 -3.48 1.18
N VAL A 60 -9.24 -4.29 0.26
CA VAL A 60 -9.45 -5.74 0.46
C VAL A 60 -8.75 -6.49 -0.66
N GLY A 61 -7.92 -7.44 -0.30
CA GLY A 61 -7.18 -8.28 -1.24
C GLY A 61 -6.69 -9.56 -0.59
N PRO A 62 -6.13 -10.50 -1.36
CA PRO A 62 -5.57 -11.74 -0.84
C PRO A 62 -4.36 -11.44 0.06
N GLN A 63 -4.52 -11.67 1.35
CA GLN A 63 -3.51 -11.57 2.41
C GLN A 63 -3.77 -12.66 3.43
N HIS A 64 -2.72 -13.26 4.02
CA HIS A 64 -2.85 -14.30 5.05
C HIS A 64 -3.85 -15.41 4.66
N LEU A 65 -3.81 -15.88 3.38
CA LEU A 65 -4.70 -16.93 2.88
C LEU A 65 -4.50 -18.27 3.58
N ASP A 66 -3.34 -18.49 4.18
CA ASP A 66 -3.03 -19.64 5.03
C ASP A 66 -3.92 -19.69 6.28
N THR A 67 -4.29 -18.54 6.85
CA THR A 67 -5.17 -18.46 8.05
C THR A 67 -6.64 -18.18 7.70
N PHE A 68 -6.90 -17.29 6.74
CA PHE A 68 -8.27 -16.98 6.32
C PHE A 68 -8.88 -18.02 5.36
N HIS A 69 -8.05 -18.72 4.60
CA HIS A 69 -8.41 -19.71 3.57
C HIS A 69 -9.17 -19.16 2.35
N THR A 70 -9.98 -18.10 2.50
CA THR A 70 -10.75 -17.53 1.39
C THR A 70 -10.78 -16.00 1.45
N LEU A 71 -10.84 -15.36 0.26
CA LEU A 71 -10.99 -13.91 0.13
C LEU A 71 -12.30 -13.40 0.76
N GLU A 72 -13.37 -14.22 0.71
CA GLU A 72 -14.66 -13.88 1.31
C GLU A 72 -14.56 -13.75 2.84
N ARG A 73 -13.78 -14.60 3.51
CA ARG A 73 -13.51 -14.47 4.94
C ARG A 73 -12.73 -13.21 5.27
N ILE A 74 -11.73 -12.86 4.45
CA ILE A 74 -10.99 -11.59 4.60
C ILE A 74 -11.94 -10.40 4.46
N LYS A 75 -12.76 -10.40 3.40
CA LYS A 75 -13.76 -9.36 3.14
C LYS A 75 -14.71 -9.16 4.33
N ASN A 76 -15.31 -10.24 4.81
CA ASN A 76 -16.26 -10.18 5.93
C ASN A 76 -15.58 -9.78 7.24
N THR A 77 -14.36 -10.25 7.53
CA THR A 77 -13.63 -9.83 8.73
C THR A 77 -13.28 -8.33 8.70
N LYS A 78 -12.81 -7.81 7.57
CA LYS A 78 -12.54 -6.36 7.46
C LYS A 78 -13.81 -5.53 7.56
N TYR A 79 -14.94 -6.05 7.08
CA TYR A 79 -16.24 -5.38 7.18
C TYR A 79 -16.80 -5.33 8.61
N GLU A 80 -16.34 -6.16 9.53
CA GLU A 80 -16.69 -6.09 10.96
C GLU A 80 -16.50 -4.68 11.55
N LEU A 81 -15.54 -3.90 10.99
CA LEU A 81 -15.36 -2.50 11.37
C LEU A 81 -16.58 -1.66 11.02
N MET A 82 -17.14 -1.82 9.82
CA MET A 82 -18.32 -1.07 9.38
C MET A 82 -19.56 -1.46 10.19
N ASP A 83 -19.68 -2.75 10.53
CA ASP A 83 -20.76 -3.22 11.41
C ASP A 83 -20.69 -2.57 12.81
N ALA A 84 -19.47 -2.33 13.31
CA ALA A 84 -19.25 -1.75 14.63
C ALA A 84 -19.44 -0.22 14.69
N VAL A 85 -19.43 0.50 13.58
CA VAL A 85 -19.71 1.94 13.53
C VAL A 85 -21.15 2.19 14.00
N PRO A 86 -21.41 3.12 14.95
CA PRO A 86 -22.76 3.42 15.42
C PRO A 86 -23.59 4.15 14.36
N ALA A 87 -24.92 4.26 14.58
CA ALA A 87 -25.83 4.89 13.61
C ALA A 87 -25.55 6.38 13.38
N ASP A 88 -24.94 7.07 14.34
CA ASP A 88 -24.51 8.46 14.25
C ASP A 88 -23.04 8.63 13.85
N GLY A 89 -22.39 7.53 13.42
CA GLY A 89 -21.03 7.50 12.88
C GLY A 89 -21.01 7.51 11.36
N CYS A 90 -19.81 7.40 10.76
CA CYS A 90 -19.65 7.38 9.30
C CYS A 90 -18.63 6.32 8.86
N CYS A 91 -18.89 5.70 7.73
CA CYS A 91 -18.04 4.71 7.08
C CYS A 91 -17.36 5.31 5.83
N PHE A 92 -16.06 5.10 5.68
CA PHE A 92 -15.27 5.67 4.58
C PHE A 92 -14.68 4.57 3.72
N PHE A 93 -14.88 4.68 2.41
CA PHE A 93 -14.47 3.66 1.44
C PHE A 93 -13.70 4.28 0.28
N PRO A 94 -12.68 3.58 -0.24
CA PRO A 94 -12.14 3.87 -1.56
C PRO A 94 -13.00 3.17 -2.62
N ASP A 95 -13.17 3.79 -3.78
CA ASP A 95 -13.69 3.08 -4.95
C ASP A 95 -12.53 2.37 -5.66
N ASP A 96 -12.49 1.06 -5.54
CA ASP A 96 -11.51 0.21 -6.23
C ASP A 96 -12.12 -0.52 -7.45
N GLY A 97 -13.35 -0.17 -7.80
CA GLY A 97 -14.12 -0.80 -8.87
C GLY A 97 -14.46 -2.27 -8.59
N ALA A 98 -14.24 -2.75 -7.36
CA ALA A 98 -14.36 -4.16 -6.99
C ALA A 98 -14.93 -4.32 -5.57
N ILE A 99 -14.16 -4.94 -4.65
CA ILE A 99 -14.65 -5.35 -3.33
C ILE A 99 -15.00 -4.16 -2.45
N CYS A 100 -14.18 -3.10 -2.44
CA CYS A 100 -14.49 -1.94 -1.59
C CYS A 100 -15.74 -1.22 -2.09
N ARG A 101 -15.96 -1.15 -3.40
CA ARG A 101 -17.21 -0.62 -3.99
C ARG A 101 -18.42 -1.47 -3.62
N GLU A 102 -18.33 -2.79 -3.71
CA GLU A 102 -19.40 -3.72 -3.26
C GLU A 102 -19.75 -3.48 -1.79
N LEU A 103 -18.73 -3.32 -0.94
CA LEU A 103 -18.92 -3.08 0.49
C LEU A 103 -19.53 -1.70 0.77
N TYR A 104 -19.15 -0.67 0.01
CA TYR A 104 -19.79 0.63 0.06
C TYR A 104 -21.26 0.52 -0.30
N ASP A 105 -21.62 -0.11 -1.42
CA ASP A 105 -22.99 -0.21 -1.91
C ASP A 105 -23.91 -0.91 -0.90
N ARG A 106 -23.44 -1.97 -0.23
CA ARG A 106 -24.21 -2.70 0.78
C ARG A 106 -24.31 -2.00 2.14
N THR A 107 -23.51 -0.96 2.40
CA THR A 107 -23.54 -0.24 3.68
C THR A 107 -24.71 0.72 3.73
N GLU A 108 -25.60 0.57 4.71
CA GLU A 108 -26.79 1.43 4.89
C GLU A 108 -26.55 2.65 5.79
N LYS A 109 -25.46 2.61 6.60
CA LYS A 109 -25.07 3.71 7.50
C LYS A 109 -24.57 4.92 6.70
N GLU A 110 -24.42 6.07 7.35
CA GLU A 110 -23.76 7.22 6.73
C GLU A 110 -22.39 6.79 6.19
N LYS A 111 -22.13 7.12 4.94
CA LYS A 111 -20.93 6.65 4.23
C LYS A 111 -20.39 7.72 3.29
N ARG A 112 -19.10 7.66 3.03
CA ARG A 112 -18.40 8.52 2.08
C ARG A 112 -17.54 7.66 1.16
N LEU A 113 -17.44 8.10 -0.08
CA LEU A 113 -16.68 7.44 -1.14
C LEU A 113 -15.58 8.36 -1.65
N CYS A 114 -14.35 7.86 -1.76
CA CYS A 114 -13.31 8.54 -2.50
C CYS A 114 -12.85 7.72 -3.70
N CYS A 115 -12.59 8.40 -4.81
CA CYS A 115 -12.21 7.79 -6.08
C CYS A 115 -10.89 8.38 -6.60
N LEU A 116 -10.04 7.56 -7.21
CA LEU A 116 -8.83 8.05 -7.86
C LEU A 116 -9.15 8.89 -9.12
N HIS A 117 -10.32 8.64 -9.71
CA HIS A 117 -10.85 9.39 -10.86
C HIS A 117 -12.27 9.87 -10.55
N TYR A 118 -12.76 10.84 -11.33
CA TYR A 118 -14.11 11.34 -11.16
C TYR A 118 -15.15 10.21 -11.26
N SER A 119 -16.05 10.19 -10.29
CA SER A 119 -17.25 9.38 -10.28
C SER A 119 -18.41 10.24 -9.74
N PRO A 120 -19.64 10.12 -10.30
CA PRO A 120 -20.79 10.88 -9.79
C PRO A 120 -21.11 10.64 -8.31
N ASP A 121 -20.74 9.47 -7.79
CA ASP A 121 -20.98 9.08 -6.40
C ASP A 121 -19.84 9.49 -5.46
N ALA A 122 -18.72 10.01 -6.00
CA ALA A 122 -17.57 10.36 -5.19
C ALA A 122 -17.77 11.64 -4.39
N ASP A 123 -17.54 11.59 -3.09
CA ASP A 123 -17.45 12.80 -2.24
C ASP A 123 -16.12 13.53 -2.48
N VAL A 124 -15.05 12.77 -2.75
CA VAL A 124 -13.69 13.30 -2.99
C VAL A 124 -13.03 12.50 -4.11
N TRP A 125 -12.39 13.20 -5.06
CA TRP A 125 -11.66 12.53 -6.14
C TRP A 125 -10.41 13.32 -6.56
N ALA A 126 -9.58 12.72 -7.42
CA ALA A 126 -8.38 13.36 -7.98
C ALA A 126 -8.47 13.46 -9.50
N THR A 127 -7.78 14.47 -10.06
CA THR A 127 -7.44 14.58 -11.48
C THR A 127 -5.98 14.97 -11.64
N ASP A 128 -5.50 14.95 -12.89
CA ASP A 128 -4.15 15.38 -13.27
C ASP A 128 -3.02 14.72 -12.46
N VAL A 129 -3.22 13.45 -12.13
CA VAL A 129 -2.27 12.67 -11.35
C VAL A 129 -0.97 12.47 -12.14
N THR A 130 0.13 12.94 -11.57
CA THR A 130 1.48 12.76 -12.10
C THR A 130 2.40 12.20 -11.03
N VAL A 131 3.25 11.25 -11.41
CA VAL A 131 4.25 10.63 -10.53
C VAL A 131 5.64 10.92 -11.09
N SER A 132 6.56 11.37 -10.24
CA SER A 132 7.93 11.73 -10.58
C SER A 132 8.91 11.32 -9.48
N PRO A 133 10.23 11.39 -9.72
CA PRO A 133 11.23 11.19 -8.67
C PRO A 133 11.12 12.16 -7.48
N MET A 134 10.37 13.24 -7.64
CA MET A 134 10.16 14.24 -6.57
C MET A 134 8.91 13.99 -5.74
N GLY A 135 8.11 12.97 -6.10
CA GLY A 135 6.83 12.68 -5.48
C GLY A 135 5.68 12.68 -6.48
N SER A 136 4.47 12.86 -5.97
CA SER A 136 3.25 12.90 -6.78
C SER A 136 2.56 14.26 -6.69
N ARG A 137 1.90 14.67 -7.80
CA ARG A 137 1.07 15.86 -7.91
C ARG A 137 -0.29 15.47 -8.42
N PHE A 138 -1.32 16.14 -7.96
CA PHE A 138 -2.70 15.92 -8.40
C PHE A 138 -3.57 17.12 -8.00
N VAL A 139 -4.75 17.20 -8.59
CA VAL A 139 -5.80 18.15 -8.16
C VAL A 139 -6.80 17.35 -7.31
N LEU A 140 -7.00 17.78 -6.08
CA LEU A 140 -8.01 17.26 -5.15
C LEU A 140 -9.32 17.99 -5.38
N HIS A 141 -10.41 17.26 -5.56
CA HIS A 141 -11.74 17.79 -5.82
C HIS A 141 -12.75 17.34 -4.77
N THR A 142 -13.73 18.19 -4.54
CA THR A 142 -15.04 17.90 -3.96
C THR A 142 -16.11 18.48 -4.88
N SER A 143 -17.40 18.25 -4.59
CA SER A 143 -18.49 18.87 -5.34
C SER A 143 -18.50 20.42 -5.27
N ALA A 144 -17.82 21.02 -4.29
CA ALA A 144 -17.84 22.46 -4.03
C ALA A 144 -16.57 23.20 -4.48
N GLU A 145 -15.41 22.57 -4.39
CA GLU A 145 -14.12 23.23 -4.64
C GLU A 145 -13.04 22.24 -5.07
N GLU A 146 -11.95 22.79 -5.60
CA GLU A 146 -10.76 22.02 -5.99
C GLU A 146 -9.48 22.71 -5.52
N ILE A 147 -8.40 21.94 -5.33
CA ILE A 147 -7.10 22.45 -4.93
C ILE A 147 -5.96 21.58 -5.46
N ALA A 148 -4.91 22.22 -5.98
CA ALA A 148 -3.68 21.51 -6.35
C ALA A 148 -2.95 21.01 -5.12
N CYS A 149 -2.50 19.74 -5.16
CA CYS A 149 -1.79 19.07 -4.09
C CYS A 149 -0.48 18.48 -4.59
N GLU A 150 0.55 18.55 -3.73
CA GLU A 150 1.85 17.91 -3.93
C GLU A 150 2.19 17.08 -2.70
N THR A 151 2.81 15.91 -2.92
CA THR A 151 3.26 15.03 -1.85
C THR A 151 4.56 14.33 -2.25
N ARG A 152 5.36 13.93 -1.25
CA ARG A 152 6.55 13.11 -1.48
C ARG A 152 6.25 11.62 -1.67
N LEU A 153 5.00 11.21 -1.45
CA LEU A 153 4.59 9.82 -1.62
C LEU A 153 4.48 9.49 -3.10
N LEU A 154 4.92 8.30 -3.48
CA LEU A 154 4.92 7.79 -4.84
C LEU A 154 3.72 6.88 -5.12
N GLY A 155 3.16 7.01 -6.31
CA GLY A 155 2.21 6.07 -6.86
C GLY A 155 0.75 6.35 -6.55
N GLU A 156 -0.11 5.91 -7.46
CA GLU A 156 -1.57 6.10 -7.41
C GLU A 156 -2.21 5.50 -6.16
N HIS A 157 -1.69 4.38 -5.65
CA HIS A 157 -2.19 3.76 -4.43
C HIS A 157 -1.99 4.66 -3.19
N ASN A 158 -0.89 5.43 -3.14
CA ASN A 158 -0.69 6.43 -2.09
C ASN A 158 -1.63 7.63 -2.28
N ILE A 159 -1.91 8.05 -3.52
CA ILE A 159 -2.93 9.06 -3.77
C ILE A 159 -4.30 8.56 -3.31
N GLN A 160 -4.67 7.31 -3.60
CA GLN A 160 -5.93 6.72 -3.10
C GLN A 160 -6.01 6.75 -1.56
N ASN A 161 -4.92 6.43 -0.86
CA ASN A 161 -4.85 6.52 0.60
C ASN A 161 -4.97 7.98 1.08
N ILE A 162 -4.36 8.93 0.38
CA ILE A 162 -4.47 10.36 0.66
C ILE A 162 -5.91 10.84 0.48
N LEU A 163 -6.58 10.45 -0.61
CA LEU A 163 -7.98 10.80 -0.86
C LEU A 163 -8.89 10.29 0.26
N LEU A 164 -8.66 9.06 0.71
CA LEU A 164 -9.41 8.46 1.82
C LEU A 164 -9.19 9.24 3.12
N ALA A 165 -7.95 9.59 3.46
CA ALA A 165 -7.62 10.41 4.62
C ALA A 165 -8.19 11.84 4.49
N ALA A 166 -8.16 12.44 3.28
CA ALA A 166 -8.75 13.74 3.00
C ALA A 166 -10.26 13.72 3.19
N THR A 167 -10.95 12.67 2.75
CA THR A 167 -12.39 12.49 2.94
C THR A 167 -12.76 12.49 4.43
N VAL A 168 -11.98 11.75 5.25
CA VAL A 168 -12.16 11.77 6.72
C VAL A 168 -11.90 13.16 7.30
N ALA A 169 -10.83 13.82 6.89
CA ALA A 169 -10.46 15.14 7.40
C ALA A 169 -11.50 16.22 7.07
N LEU A 170 -12.04 16.21 5.84
CA LEU A 170 -13.12 17.10 5.41
C LEU A 170 -14.41 16.81 6.19
N HIS A 171 -14.76 15.55 6.39
CA HIS A 171 -15.91 15.15 7.22
C HIS A 171 -15.78 15.66 8.66
N LEU A 172 -14.56 15.69 9.20
CA LEU A 172 -14.26 16.25 10.53
C LEU A 172 -14.22 17.79 10.54
N GLY A 173 -14.52 18.46 9.43
CA GLY A 173 -14.65 19.92 9.34
C GLY A 173 -13.35 20.66 9.02
N LEU A 174 -12.29 19.99 8.55
CA LEU A 174 -11.13 20.68 8.01
C LEU A 174 -11.46 21.29 6.65
N THR A 175 -10.87 22.45 6.34
CA THR A 175 -10.98 23.07 5.02
C THR A 175 -10.06 22.41 4.01
N MET A 176 -10.37 22.51 2.71
CA MET A 176 -9.52 22.01 1.62
C MET A 176 -8.07 22.54 1.72
N ARG A 177 -7.87 23.81 2.11
CA ARG A 177 -6.54 24.39 2.32
C ARG A 177 -5.77 23.71 3.46
N GLN A 178 -6.46 23.37 4.56
CA GLN A 178 -5.84 22.64 5.67
C GLN A 178 -5.47 21.22 5.26
N VAL A 179 -6.33 20.56 4.50
CA VAL A 179 -6.07 19.22 3.94
C VAL A 179 -4.86 19.26 3.00
N ALA A 180 -4.84 20.17 2.02
CA ALA A 180 -3.71 20.30 1.08
C ALA A 180 -2.38 20.59 1.80
N ARG A 181 -2.40 21.46 2.83
CA ARG A 181 -1.23 21.69 3.69
C ARG A 181 -0.80 20.44 4.47
N GLY A 182 -1.74 19.60 4.89
CA GLY A 182 -1.45 18.32 5.51
C GLY A 182 -0.76 17.37 4.52
N ILE A 183 -1.31 17.26 3.32
CA ILE A 183 -0.78 16.42 2.23
C ILE A 183 0.67 16.78 1.88
N SER A 184 1.00 18.07 1.79
CA SER A 184 2.37 18.51 1.47
C SER A 184 3.42 18.17 2.53
N LYS A 185 2.99 17.83 3.75
CA LYS A 185 3.87 17.45 4.87
C LYS A 185 4.05 15.94 5.02
N LEU A 186 3.31 15.14 4.26
CA LEU A 186 3.43 13.68 4.34
C LEU A 186 4.86 13.26 3.97
N GLN A 187 5.39 12.33 4.74
CA GLN A 187 6.69 11.72 4.50
C GLN A 187 6.48 10.25 4.13
N PRO A 188 7.31 9.70 3.24
CA PRO A 188 7.34 8.27 3.01
C PRO A 188 7.57 7.50 4.32
N VAL A 189 6.92 6.36 4.45
CA VAL A 189 7.23 5.40 5.51
C VAL A 189 8.49 4.66 5.08
N GLU A 190 9.40 4.39 6.02
CA GLU A 190 10.60 3.58 5.75
C GLU A 190 10.22 2.25 5.10
N HIS A 191 11.01 1.85 4.11
CA HIS A 191 10.82 0.62 3.33
C HIS A 191 9.47 0.52 2.58
N ARG A 192 8.81 1.66 2.29
CA ARG A 192 7.58 1.70 1.48
C ARG A 192 7.69 2.75 0.38
N LEU A 193 8.19 2.32 -0.77
CA LEU A 193 8.48 3.17 -1.93
C LEU A 193 9.26 4.44 -1.55
N GLN A 194 10.18 4.29 -0.59
CA GLN A 194 11.02 5.38 -0.13
C GLN A 194 12.14 5.65 -1.13
N LEU A 195 12.24 6.90 -1.58
CA LEU A 195 13.37 7.31 -2.43
C LEU A 195 14.59 7.57 -1.55
N ILE A 196 15.67 6.86 -1.83
CA ILE A 196 16.96 7.01 -1.18
C ILE A 196 17.96 7.49 -2.22
N PRO A 197 18.39 8.77 -2.20
CA PRO A 197 19.46 9.24 -3.05
C PRO A 197 20.77 8.50 -2.76
N SER A 198 21.39 7.95 -3.79
CA SER A 198 22.68 7.26 -3.71
C SER A 198 23.62 7.82 -4.78
N PRO A 199 24.93 7.85 -4.58
CA PRO A 199 25.86 8.35 -5.59
C PRO A 199 25.69 7.61 -6.93
N GLY A 200 25.29 8.36 -7.96
CA GLY A 200 25.11 7.88 -9.33
C GLY A 200 23.80 7.19 -9.64
N ILE A 201 23.09 6.60 -8.68
CA ILE A 201 21.80 5.92 -8.89
C ILE A 201 20.76 6.41 -7.88
N THR A 202 19.48 6.25 -8.20
CA THR A 202 18.40 6.45 -7.23
C THR A 202 17.87 5.08 -6.79
N ILE A 203 17.77 4.87 -5.49
CA ILE A 203 17.19 3.65 -4.93
C ILE A 203 15.75 3.92 -4.53
N ILE A 204 14.85 3.03 -4.93
CA ILE A 204 13.49 2.94 -4.40
C ILE A 204 13.49 1.77 -3.41
N ASP A 205 13.32 2.07 -2.14
CA ASP A 205 13.25 1.07 -1.08
C ASP A 205 11.78 0.74 -0.81
N ASP A 206 11.37 -0.43 -1.21
CA ASP A 206 10.05 -1.04 -0.96
C ASP A 206 10.22 -2.41 -0.28
N ALA A 207 11.27 -2.54 0.52
CA ALA A 207 11.69 -3.76 1.19
C ALA A 207 10.86 -4.06 2.46
N PHE A 208 9.54 -3.86 2.41
CA PHE A 208 8.62 -4.30 3.44
C PHE A 208 7.75 -5.45 2.90
N ASN A 209 7.20 -6.28 3.79
CA ASN A 209 6.38 -7.44 3.38
C ASN A 209 5.36 -7.07 2.29
N SER A 210 5.44 -7.74 1.15
CA SER A 210 4.69 -7.44 -0.05
C SER A 210 3.48 -8.38 -0.22
N ASN A 211 2.49 -7.93 -0.96
CA ASN A 211 1.34 -8.71 -1.40
C ASN A 211 1.05 -8.42 -2.88
N PRO A 212 0.24 -9.22 -3.58
CA PRO A 212 0.07 -9.09 -5.02
C PRO A 212 -0.36 -7.70 -5.50
N LYS A 213 -1.20 -6.98 -4.75
CA LYS A 213 -1.61 -5.61 -5.09
C LYS A 213 -0.48 -4.61 -4.84
N GLY A 214 0.25 -4.75 -3.72
CA GLY A 214 1.41 -3.92 -3.39
C GLY A 214 2.53 -4.06 -4.41
N ALA A 215 2.91 -5.30 -4.73
CA ALA A 215 3.94 -5.60 -5.73
C ALA A 215 3.59 -5.05 -7.12
N GLU A 216 2.32 -5.17 -7.55
CA GLU A 216 1.85 -4.55 -8.80
C GLU A 216 1.98 -3.02 -8.77
N ALA A 217 1.57 -2.39 -7.66
CA ALA A 217 1.68 -0.94 -7.51
C ALA A 217 3.14 -0.47 -7.53
N ALA A 218 4.03 -1.19 -6.85
CA ALA A 218 5.47 -0.89 -6.83
C ALA A 218 6.08 -0.94 -8.24
N VAL A 219 5.79 -1.99 -9.00
CA VAL A 219 6.27 -2.15 -10.38
C VAL A 219 5.76 -1.04 -11.30
N LYS A 220 4.49 -0.63 -11.16
CA LYS A 220 3.93 0.52 -11.91
C LYS A 220 4.65 1.82 -11.57
N VAL A 221 5.00 2.03 -10.29
CA VAL A 221 5.81 3.20 -9.88
C VAL A 221 7.17 3.16 -10.54
N LEU A 222 7.87 2.02 -10.54
CA LEU A 222 9.15 1.86 -11.22
C LEU A 222 9.00 2.18 -12.71
N GLY A 223 7.95 1.67 -13.37
CA GLY A 223 7.65 1.90 -14.78
C GLY A 223 7.41 3.35 -15.17
N ALA A 224 7.01 4.22 -14.23
CA ALA A 224 6.77 5.64 -14.47
C ALA A 224 8.06 6.47 -14.65
N PHE A 225 9.21 5.94 -14.25
CA PHE A 225 10.48 6.66 -14.38
C PHE A 225 11.04 6.61 -15.79
N GLN A 226 11.49 7.76 -16.29
CA GLN A 226 12.15 7.92 -17.58
C GLN A 226 13.68 7.69 -17.46
N ALA A 227 14.07 6.50 -17.00
CA ALA A 227 15.45 6.10 -16.78
C ALA A 227 15.59 4.60 -17.00
N ARG A 228 16.81 4.06 -16.98
CA ARG A 228 16.99 2.61 -16.95
C ARG A 228 16.58 2.09 -15.57
N ARG A 229 15.65 1.15 -15.56
CA ARG A 229 14.92 0.66 -14.38
C ARG A 229 15.38 -0.75 -14.04
N ILE A 230 15.78 -0.93 -12.80
CA ILE A 230 16.29 -2.20 -12.27
C ILE A 230 15.40 -2.61 -11.13
N ILE A 231 14.88 -3.83 -11.13
CA ILE A 231 14.16 -4.41 -9.99
C ILE A 231 15.00 -5.50 -9.34
N ILE A 232 15.07 -5.49 -8.02
CA ILE A 232 15.66 -6.53 -7.17
C ILE A 232 14.56 -7.07 -6.28
N THR A 233 14.25 -8.37 -6.37
CA THR A 233 13.14 -8.95 -5.60
C THR A 233 13.38 -10.44 -5.31
N PRO A 234 13.02 -10.90 -4.10
CA PRO A 234 12.95 -12.32 -3.75
C PRO A 234 11.56 -12.92 -4.06
N GLY A 235 10.59 -12.10 -4.51
CA GLY A 235 9.21 -12.49 -4.72
C GLY A 235 8.36 -12.42 -3.47
N MET A 236 7.15 -12.97 -3.54
CA MET A 236 6.15 -12.93 -2.48
C MET A 236 5.95 -14.30 -1.84
N VAL A 237 5.70 -14.32 -0.53
CA VAL A 237 5.44 -15.52 0.28
C VAL A 237 4.10 -15.40 1.03
N GLU A 238 3.74 -16.42 1.82
CA GLU A 238 2.49 -16.47 2.61
C GLU A 238 1.19 -16.44 1.77
N LEU A 239 1.27 -16.84 0.50
CA LEU A 239 0.13 -16.86 -0.42
C LEU A 239 -0.50 -18.27 -0.59
N GLY A 240 -0.09 -19.22 0.26
CA GLY A 240 -0.59 -20.57 0.27
C GLY A 240 -0.39 -21.29 -1.07
N GLY A 241 -1.33 -22.14 -1.47
CA GLY A 241 -1.24 -22.89 -2.75
C GLY A 241 -1.24 -22.02 -4.02
N GLN A 242 -1.46 -20.72 -3.91
CA GLN A 242 -1.47 -19.78 -5.05
C GLN A 242 -0.15 -19.01 -5.22
N GLU A 243 0.82 -19.22 -4.35
CA GLU A 243 2.08 -18.47 -4.34
C GLU A 243 2.81 -18.49 -5.69
N ALA A 244 2.97 -19.66 -6.29
CA ALA A 244 3.60 -19.78 -7.60
C ALA A 244 2.82 -19.05 -8.72
N ALA A 245 1.48 -19.05 -8.67
CA ALA A 245 0.65 -18.38 -9.64
C ALA A 245 0.77 -16.85 -9.52
N PHE A 246 0.74 -16.30 -8.31
CA PHE A 246 0.92 -14.88 -8.06
C PHE A 246 2.33 -14.41 -8.43
N ASN A 247 3.36 -15.16 -8.08
CA ASN A 247 4.73 -14.83 -8.45
C ASN A 247 4.94 -14.88 -9.97
N ARG A 248 4.34 -15.85 -10.68
CA ARG A 248 4.39 -15.88 -12.15
C ARG A 248 3.70 -14.67 -12.77
N GLU A 249 2.55 -14.26 -12.24
CA GLU A 249 1.86 -13.06 -12.71
C GLU A 249 2.65 -11.79 -12.39
N PHE A 250 3.28 -11.72 -11.23
CA PHE A 250 4.21 -10.65 -10.87
C PHE A 250 5.35 -10.52 -11.90
N GLY A 251 5.97 -11.65 -12.29
CA GLY A 251 6.97 -11.67 -13.37
C GLY A 251 6.46 -11.06 -14.68
N ARG A 252 5.22 -11.37 -15.07
CA ARG A 252 4.61 -10.74 -16.28
C ARG A 252 4.46 -9.23 -16.12
N LYS A 253 4.10 -8.75 -14.94
CA LYS A 253 3.93 -7.31 -14.67
C LYS A 253 5.26 -6.55 -14.59
N ILE A 254 6.35 -7.19 -14.19
CA ILE A 254 7.70 -6.61 -14.26
C ILE A 254 8.09 -6.33 -15.72
N CYS A 255 7.70 -7.20 -16.66
CA CYS A 255 7.96 -6.98 -18.07
C CYS A 255 7.30 -5.69 -18.57
N GLY A 256 8.08 -4.80 -19.18
CA GLY A 256 7.64 -3.46 -19.61
C GLY A 256 7.80 -2.36 -18.54
N ASN A 257 7.94 -2.71 -17.28
CA ASN A 257 8.16 -1.77 -16.19
C ASN A 257 9.60 -1.73 -15.66
N ALA A 258 10.40 -2.77 -15.93
CA ALA A 258 11.82 -2.82 -15.64
C ALA A 258 12.62 -3.20 -16.87
N ASP A 259 13.85 -2.71 -16.94
CA ASP A 259 14.79 -3.01 -18.03
C ASP A 259 15.77 -4.13 -17.62
N ILE A 260 16.00 -4.31 -16.32
CA ILE A 260 16.80 -5.39 -15.72
C ILE A 260 16.04 -5.95 -14.52
N ALA A 261 16.04 -7.27 -14.37
CA ALA A 261 15.50 -7.98 -13.23
C ALA A 261 16.60 -8.80 -12.53
N ILE A 262 16.79 -8.59 -11.24
CA ILE A 262 17.69 -9.37 -10.38
C ILE A 262 16.81 -10.10 -9.36
N LEU A 263 16.69 -11.40 -9.52
CA LEU A 263 15.86 -12.26 -8.68
C LEU A 263 16.74 -12.88 -7.58
N VAL A 264 16.32 -12.74 -6.33
CA VAL A 264 17.06 -13.22 -5.15
C VAL A 264 16.45 -14.53 -4.66
N GLY A 265 17.25 -15.62 -4.66
CA GLY A 265 16.79 -16.97 -4.34
C GLY A 265 16.36 -17.76 -5.59
N LYS A 266 16.95 -18.94 -5.78
CA LYS A 266 16.77 -19.69 -7.04
C LYS A 266 15.42 -20.40 -7.13
N LYS A 267 14.93 -20.95 -6.01
CA LYS A 267 13.69 -21.74 -6.01
C LYS A 267 12.45 -20.85 -5.94
N HIS A 268 12.41 -19.90 -5.02
CA HIS A 268 11.26 -19.01 -4.81
C HIS A 268 10.97 -18.13 -6.01
N THR A 269 12.03 -17.68 -6.70
CA THR A 269 11.88 -16.76 -7.84
C THR A 269 11.71 -17.44 -9.20
N GLN A 270 11.77 -18.79 -9.26
CA GLN A 270 11.54 -19.53 -10.51
C GLN A 270 10.21 -19.14 -11.19
N PRO A 271 9.06 -19.06 -10.49
CA PRO A 271 7.80 -18.64 -11.12
C PRO A 271 7.86 -17.22 -11.68
N ILE A 272 8.61 -16.30 -11.03
CA ILE A 272 8.81 -14.92 -11.53
C ILE A 272 9.60 -14.95 -12.84
N ALA A 273 10.70 -15.71 -12.88
CA ALA A 273 11.51 -15.87 -14.07
C ALA A 273 10.69 -16.44 -15.24
N GLU A 274 9.87 -17.46 -14.98
CA GLU A 274 8.93 -18.03 -15.96
C GLU A 274 7.95 -16.98 -16.48
N GLY A 275 7.39 -16.16 -15.59
CA GLY A 275 6.46 -15.08 -15.93
C GLY A 275 7.11 -14.00 -16.79
N LEU A 276 8.33 -13.55 -16.45
CA LEU A 276 9.15 -12.61 -17.20
C LEU A 276 9.43 -13.11 -18.63
N LEU A 277 9.96 -14.33 -18.74
CA LEU A 277 10.32 -14.91 -20.05
C LEU A 277 9.08 -15.15 -20.92
N ALA A 278 7.97 -15.62 -20.33
CA ALA A 278 6.71 -15.80 -21.04
C ALA A 278 6.12 -14.47 -21.56
N ALA A 279 6.43 -13.34 -20.90
CA ALA A 279 6.03 -12.00 -21.34
C ALA A 279 7.01 -11.36 -22.34
N GLY A 280 8.11 -12.06 -22.71
CA GLY A 280 9.09 -11.57 -23.68
C GLY A 280 10.23 -10.74 -23.07
N PHE A 281 10.46 -10.82 -21.76
CA PHE A 281 11.58 -10.13 -21.13
C PHE A 281 12.92 -10.66 -21.66
N PRO A 282 13.90 -9.77 -21.99
CA PRO A 282 15.17 -10.19 -22.55
C PRO A 282 15.97 -11.07 -21.56
N GLN A 283 16.29 -12.30 -21.98
CA GLN A 283 17.00 -13.25 -21.12
C GLN A 283 18.35 -12.73 -20.62
N GLY A 284 19.07 -11.93 -21.40
CA GLY A 284 20.35 -11.32 -21.02
C GLY A 284 20.23 -10.25 -19.93
N ASN A 285 19.01 -9.78 -19.61
CA ASN A 285 18.72 -8.79 -18.59
C ASN A 285 18.07 -9.43 -17.33
N LEU A 286 17.87 -10.74 -17.35
CA LEU A 286 17.36 -11.51 -16.22
C LEU A 286 18.51 -12.20 -15.49
N HIS A 287 18.71 -11.83 -14.25
CA HIS A 287 19.73 -12.39 -13.38
C HIS A 287 19.09 -13.08 -12.19
N VAL A 288 19.59 -14.24 -11.81
CA VAL A 288 19.17 -14.99 -10.62
C VAL A 288 20.38 -15.19 -9.74
N VAL A 289 20.32 -14.69 -8.52
CA VAL A 289 21.40 -14.72 -7.53
C VAL A 289 20.95 -15.45 -6.27
N ALA A 290 21.89 -15.89 -5.44
CA ALA A 290 21.56 -16.67 -4.25
C ALA A 290 21.21 -15.79 -3.04
N SER A 291 21.74 -14.57 -2.97
CA SER A 291 21.57 -13.69 -1.80
C SER A 291 21.42 -12.21 -2.19
N LEU A 292 20.95 -11.41 -1.24
CA LEU A 292 20.87 -9.96 -1.37
C LEU A 292 22.26 -9.32 -1.53
N ASP A 293 23.29 -9.90 -0.89
CA ASP A 293 24.68 -9.44 -1.04
C ASP A 293 25.17 -9.63 -2.48
N GLU A 294 24.88 -10.79 -3.09
CA GLU A 294 25.18 -11.03 -4.50
C GLU A 294 24.40 -10.07 -5.43
N ALA A 295 23.11 -9.81 -5.13
CA ALA A 295 22.30 -8.86 -5.88
C ALA A 295 22.89 -7.44 -5.80
N THR A 296 23.30 -7.03 -4.61
CA THR A 296 23.92 -5.72 -4.38
C THR A 296 25.28 -5.60 -5.06
N ALA A 297 26.10 -6.64 -5.04
CA ALA A 297 27.38 -6.69 -5.75
C ALA A 297 27.15 -6.60 -7.28
N LEU A 298 26.19 -7.34 -7.81
CA LEU A 298 25.81 -7.27 -9.22
C LEU A 298 25.30 -5.87 -9.59
N LEU A 299 24.42 -5.28 -8.78
CA LEU A 299 23.93 -3.91 -9.00
C LEU A 299 25.08 -2.91 -9.11
N ARG A 300 26.09 -3.00 -8.23
CA ARG A 300 27.30 -2.15 -8.28
C ARG A 300 28.12 -2.36 -9.56
N GLN A 301 28.14 -3.58 -10.09
CA GLN A 301 28.89 -3.92 -11.31
C GLN A 301 28.19 -3.39 -12.58
N ILE A 302 26.85 -3.54 -12.67
CA ILE A 302 26.10 -3.20 -13.89
C ILE A 302 25.46 -1.83 -13.86
N GLY A 303 25.34 -1.22 -12.67
CA GLY A 303 24.71 0.09 -12.45
C GLY A 303 25.41 1.21 -13.21
N ARG A 304 24.64 2.16 -13.68
CA ARG A 304 25.10 3.34 -14.44
C ARG A 304 24.56 4.60 -13.79
N PRO A 305 25.28 5.73 -13.94
CA PRO A 305 24.72 7.00 -13.51
C PRO A 305 23.36 7.29 -14.14
N GLY A 306 22.39 7.66 -13.28
CA GLY A 306 21.02 7.93 -13.68
C GLY A 306 20.06 6.74 -13.60
N ASP A 307 20.53 5.54 -13.29
CA ASP A 307 19.65 4.39 -13.08
C ASP A 307 18.73 4.56 -11.88
N ILE A 308 17.58 3.91 -11.96
CA ILE A 308 16.65 3.71 -10.84
C ILE A 308 16.67 2.23 -10.48
N ALA A 309 17.00 1.93 -9.23
CA ALA A 309 17.00 0.56 -8.71
C ALA A 309 15.95 0.43 -7.59
N MET A 310 15.01 -0.49 -7.75
CA MET A 310 13.99 -0.79 -6.75
C MET A 310 14.35 -2.09 -6.04
N PHE A 311 14.37 -2.04 -4.71
CA PHE A 311 14.35 -3.22 -3.83
C PHE A 311 12.90 -3.44 -3.42
N GLU A 312 12.31 -4.49 -3.96
CA GLU A 312 10.91 -4.85 -3.73
C GLU A 312 10.86 -6.12 -2.88
N ASN A 313 10.17 -6.02 -1.77
CA ASN A 313 10.00 -7.03 -0.75
C ASN A 313 11.32 -7.40 -0.02
N ASP A 314 11.16 -7.84 1.23
CA ASP A 314 12.18 -8.51 2.03
C ASP A 314 11.54 -9.77 2.64
N LEU A 315 12.20 -10.90 2.49
CA LEU A 315 11.68 -12.15 3.03
C LEU A 315 12.07 -12.30 4.50
N PRO A 316 11.15 -12.78 5.35
CA PRO A 316 11.49 -13.20 6.70
C PRO A 316 12.64 -14.24 6.70
N ASP A 317 13.51 -14.20 7.69
CA ASP A 317 14.74 -15.03 7.77
C ASP A 317 14.51 -16.52 7.55
N HIS A 318 13.33 -17.05 7.89
CA HIS A 318 12.99 -18.47 7.71
C HIS A 318 12.71 -18.87 6.26
N TYR A 319 12.63 -17.91 5.33
CA TYR A 319 12.52 -18.17 3.88
C TYR A 319 13.86 -18.07 3.15
N SER A 320 14.96 -17.76 3.83
CA SER A 320 16.27 -17.72 3.20
C SER A 320 16.63 -19.12 2.68
N GLU A 321 16.97 -19.21 1.39
CA GLU A 321 17.51 -20.43 0.76
C GLU A 321 18.97 -20.59 1.18
N THR A 322 19.23 -21.25 2.32
CA THR A 322 20.58 -21.69 2.73
C THR A 322 20.92 -23.05 2.15
#